data_34979ca4dd010d41846ccc5e73fc22c0
#
_entry.id   34979ca4dd010d41846ccc5e73fc22c0
#
_cell.length_a   1.000
_cell.length_b   1.000
_cell.length_c   1.000
_cell.angle_alpha   90.00
_cell.angle_beta   90.00
_cell.angle_gamma   90.00
#
_symmetry.space_group_name_H-M   'P 1'
#
loop_
_entity.id
_entity.type
_entity.pdbx_description
1 polymer ?
#
loop_
_entity_poly.entity_id
_entity_poly.type
_entity_poly.pdbx_seq_one_letter_code
_entity_poly.pdbx_strand_id
1 'polypeptide(L)'
;YKRQDIKPYDRNVATKIIEDFMLAANETVAEDYFWQDMPFLYRTHENPDPEKMRKLATFINNFGYTLRLTDDLRPKEIQKLLSEIEGSDAENLISRLTLRSMKKAKYTTECVGHFGLAAKYYCHFTSPIRRYPDLQIHRIIKENLHGGLSPKRADHYDAILPDVAVQTSAMERRAADAERDTDKLKMAEYMEQFVGETFDGVVSGVTAWGVYVELPNTIEGMVSINNMKGFYTFDEEHYEMVGELGNRSYKLGQKVKVVVIGTDKILRTIDFAFA
;
A
#
# COMPACT_ATOMS: atom_id res chain seq x y z
N TYR A 1 -9.16 26.93 6.85
CA TYR A 1 -9.49 26.54 5.47
C TYR A 1 -10.32 25.25 5.52
N LYS A 2 -11.64 25.33 5.27
CA LYS A 2 -12.46 24.14 5.03
C LYS A 2 -12.02 23.55 3.68
N ARG A 3 -11.56 22.29 3.62
CA ARG A 3 -11.45 21.56 2.37
C ARG A 3 -12.85 21.51 1.75
N GLN A 4 -13.00 22.10 0.58
CA GLN A 4 -14.29 22.18 -0.11
C GLN A 4 -14.62 20.95 -0.92
N ASP A 5 -13.61 20.07 -1.18
CA ASP A 5 -13.79 18.90 -2.02
C ASP A 5 -12.71 17.82 -1.76
N ILE A 6 -13.05 16.57 -2.00
CA ILE A 6 -12.14 15.42 -1.98
C ILE A 6 -12.04 14.88 -3.40
N LYS A 7 -10.81 14.83 -3.93
CA LYS A 7 -10.51 14.40 -5.30
C LYS A 7 -9.36 13.42 -5.32
N PRO A 8 -9.35 12.46 -6.28
CA PRO A 8 -8.17 11.66 -6.56
C PRO A 8 -6.95 12.54 -6.85
N TYR A 9 -5.79 12.08 -6.41
CA TYR A 9 -4.52 12.74 -6.77
C TYR A 9 -4.17 12.43 -8.23
N ASP A 10 -4.03 13.48 -9.05
CA ASP A 10 -3.61 13.34 -10.45
C ASP A 10 -2.08 13.30 -10.55
N ARG A 11 -1.57 12.15 -11.01
CA ARG A 11 -0.14 11.89 -11.21
C ARG A 11 0.26 12.24 -12.64
N ASN A 12 0.74 13.46 -12.83
CA ASN A 12 1.13 13.98 -14.15
C ASN A 12 2.56 13.57 -14.57
N VAL A 13 2.93 13.90 -15.82
CA VAL A 13 4.25 13.57 -16.39
C VAL A 13 5.41 14.18 -15.59
N ALA A 14 5.26 15.42 -15.11
CA ALA A 14 6.32 16.08 -14.34
C ALA A 14 6.60 15.37 -13.02
N THR A 15 5.56 14.92 -12.32
CA THR A 15 5.74 14.13 -11.08
C THR A 15 6.41 12.80 -11.35
N LYS A 16 6.09 12.12 -12.46
CA LYS A 16 6.72 10.85 -12.86
C LYS A 16 8.22 11.03 -13.15
N ILE A 17 8.59 12.08 -13.90
CA ILE A 17 10.01 12.37 -14.19
C ILE A 17 10.81 12.58 -12.90
N ILE A 18 10.30 13.38 -11.96
CA ILE A 18 10.98 13.61 -10.68
C ILE A 18 11.08 12.30 -9.88
N GLU A 19 10.04 11.47 -9.87
CA GLU A 19 10.07 10.16 -9.24
C GLU A 19 11.16 9.25 -9.84
N ASP A 20 11.28 9.19 -11.16
CA ASP A 20 12.34 8.40 -11.83
C ASP A 20 13.75 8.88 -11.45
N PHE A 21 13.98 10.21 -11.39
CA PHE A 21 15.25 10.75 -10.92
C PHE A 21 15.52 10.42 -9.45
N MET A 22 14.48 10.44 -8.60
CA MET A 22 14.63 10.05 -7.19
C MET A 22 14.98 8.56 -7.06
N LEU A 23 14.35 7.69 -7.85
CA LEU A 23 14.66 6.26 -7.87
C LEU A 23 16.10 6.03 -8.33
N ALA A 24 16.51 6.63 -9.44
CA ALA A 24 17.88 6.52 -9.95
C ALA A 24 18.93 6.98 -8.92
N ALA A 25 18.71 8.12 -8.25
CA ALA A 25 19.61 8.60 -7.21
C ALA A 25 19.67 7.63 -6.00
N ASN A 26 18.52 7.11 -5.56
CA ASN A 26 18.46 6.16 -4.45
C ASN A 26 19.19 4.85 -4.75
N GLU A 27 19.04 4.32 -5.96
CA GLU A 27 19.74 3.10 -6.42
C GLU A 27 21.24 3.33 -6.55
N THR A 28 21.65 4.41 -7.23
CA THR A 28 23.08 4.74 -7.45
C THR A 28 23.83 4.89 -6.14
N VAL A 29 23.25 5.63 -5.17
CA VAL A 29 23.88 5.82 -3.87
C VAL A 29 23.95 4.51 -3.08
N ALA A 30 22.88 3.69 -3.12
CA ALA A 30 22.87 2.40 -2.44
C ALA A 30 23.93 1.43 -3.02
N GLU A 31 24.07 1.39 -4.34
CA GLU A 31 25.04 0.55 -5.02
C GLU A 31 26.50 0.99 -4.73
N ASP A 32 26.76 2.29 -4.81
CA ASP A 32 28.11 2.84 -4.56
C ASP A 32 28.59 2.51 -3.15
N TYR A 33 27.77 2.74 -2.13
CA TYR A 33 28.12 2.47 -0.72
C TYR A 33 28.11 0.99 -0.38
N PHE A 34 27.37 0.15 -1.08
CA PHE A 34 27.45 -1.30 -0.97
C PHE A 34 28.83 -1.82 -1.41
N TRP A 35 29.34 -1.36 -2.56
CA TRP A 35 30.64 -1.78 -3.07
C TRP A 35 31.85 -1.19 -2.30
N GLN A 36 31.62 -0.10 -1.56
CA GLN A 36 32.62 0.44 -0.65
C GLN A 36 32.68 -0.31 0.68
N ASP A 37 31.80 -1.29 0.91
CA ASP A 37 31.71 -2.07 2.16
C ASP A 37 31.63 -1.19 3.42
N MET A 38 30.82 -0.14 3.34
CA MET A 38 30.62 0.83 4.42
C MET A 38 29.37 0.54 5.23
N PRO A 39 29.37 0.83 6.55
CA PRO A 39 28.16 0.85 7.35
C PRO A 39 27.09 1.76 6.72
N PHE A 40 25.93 1.19 6.37
CA PHE A 40 24.91 1.93 5.62
C PHE A 40 23.49 1.52 6.00
N LEU A 41 22.51 2.32 5.61
CA LEU A 41 21.08 2.02 5.76
C LEU A 41 20.44 1.79 4.40
N TYR A 42 19.90 0.60 4.23
CA TYR A 42 19.15 0.21 3.03
C TYR A 42 17.65 0.24 3.25
N ARG A 43 16.91 0.47 2.21
CA ARG A 43 15.47 0.26 2.15
C ARG A 43 15.21 -1.08 1.48
N THR A 44 14.82 -2.07 2.24
CA THR A 44 14.67 -3.44 1.77
C THR A 44 13.21 -3.85 1.65
N HIS A 45 12.91 -4.61 0.62
CA HIS A 45 11.63 -5.26 0.43
C HIS A 45 11.91 -6.72 0.04
N GLU A 46 11.76 -7.59 1.01
CA GLU A 46 12.02 -9.02 0.84
C GLU A 46 11.04 -9.65 -0.16
N ASN A 47 11.41 -10.82 -0.70
CA ASN A 47 10.52 -11.61 -1.53
C ASN A 47 9.23 -11.93 -0.78
N PRO A 48 8.09 -11.95 -1.48
CA PRO A 48 6.80 -12.28 -0.87
C PRO A 48 6.78 -13.71 -0.33
N ASP A 49 5.86 -13.95 0.59
CA ASP A 49 5.65 -15.28 1.17
C ASP A 49 5.12 -16.26 0.10
N PRO A 50 5.79 -17.40 -0.13
CA PRO A 50 5.39 -18.36 -1.16
C PRO A 50 3.98 -18.91 -0.99
N GLU A 51 3.52 -19.10 0.26
CA GLU A 51 2.16 -19.61 0.51
C GLU A 51 1.10 -18.58 0.16
N LYS A 52 1.33 -17.30 0.53
CA LYS A 52 0.43 -16.21 0.15
C LYS A 52 0.36 -16.05 -1.37
N MET A 53 1.49 -16.20 -2.05
CA MET A 53 1.54 -16.12 -3.51
C MET A 53 0.82 -17.30 -4.17
N ARG A 54 0.89 -18.52 -3.61
CA ARG A 54 0.10 -19.66 -4.10
C ARG A 54 -1.41 -19.42 -3.94
N LYS A 55 -1.83 -18.92 -2.78
CA LYS A 55 -3.24 -18.54 -2.55
C LYS A 55 -3.69 -17.47 -3.54
N LEU A 56 -2.88 -16.44 -3.77
CA LEU A 56 -3.16 -15.42 -4.76
C LEU A 56 -3.29 -16.03 -6.16
N ALA A 57 -2.34 -16.89 -6.58
CA ALA A 57 -2.36 -17.53 -7.90
C ALA A 57 -3.61 -18.40 -8.09
N THR A 58 -4.01 -19.17 -7.08
CA THR A 58 -5.26 -19.96 -7.13
C THR A 58 -6.47 -19.05 -7.27
N PHE A 59 -6.51 -17.96 -6.51
CA PHE A 59 -7.63 -17.04 -6.53
C PHE A 59 -7.79 -16.34 -7.88
N ILE A 60 -6.70 -15.80 -8.48
CA ILE A 60 -6.78 -15.07 -9.74
C ILE A 60 -7.13 -15.96 -10.94
N ASN A 61 -6.92 -17.28 -10.83
CA ASN A 61 -7.35 -18.21 -11.86
C ASN A 61 -8.89 -18.18 -12.06
N ASN A 62 -9.65 -17.89 -11.01
CA ASN A 62 -11.11 -17.72 -11.08
C ASN A 62 -11.54 -16.55 -11.97
N PHE A 63 -10.63 -15.61 -12.21
CA PHE A 63 -10.83 -14.45 -13.08
C PHE A 63 -10.17 -14.61 -14.46
N GLY A 64 -9.60 -15.79 -14.74
CA GLY A 64 -8.95 -16.09 -16.03
C GLY A 64 -7.49 -15.60 -16.11
N TYR A 65 -6.90 -15.11 -15.01
CA TYR A 65 -5.51 -14.67 -14.97
C TYR A 65 -4.60 -15.77 -14.40
N THR A 66 -3.36 -15.78 -14.82
CA THR A 66 -2.39 -16.78 -14.37
C THR A 66 -1.11 -16.12 -13.86
N LEU A 67 -0.73 -16.44 -12.63
CA LEU A 67 0.56 -16.07 -12.07
C LEU A 67 1.49 -17.28 -12.09
N ARG A 68 2.61 -17.18 -12.81
CA ARG A 68 3.64 -18.23 -12.84
C ARG A 68 4.45 -18.17 -11.55
N LEU A 69 4.23 -19.15 -10.70
CA LEU A 69 5.02 -19.32 -9.48
C LEU A 69 6.18 -20.25 -9.80
N THR A 70 7.40 -19.70 -9.78
CA THR A 70 8.66 -20.46 -9.75
C THR A 70 9.20 -20.42 -8.33
N ASP A 71 10.13 -21.29 -7.97
CA ASP A 71 10.78 -21.28 -6.66
C ASP A 71 11.44 -19.93 -6.35
N ASP A 72 11.79 -19.17 -7.39
CA ASP A 72 12.31 -17.81 -7.32
C ASP A 72 11.35 -16.87 -8.08
N LEU A 73 10.29 -16.44 -7.40
CA LEU A 73 9.33 -15.48 -7.95
C LEU A 73 10.02 -14.16 -8.26
N ARG A 74 9.99 -13.75 -9.53
CA ARG A 74 10.61 -12.50 -9.97
C ARG A 74 9.61 -11.33 -9.98
N PRO A 75 10.04 -10.12 -9.67
CA PRO A 75 9.19 -8.90 -9.74
C PRO A 75 8.49 -8.74 -11.10
N LYS A 76 9.14 -9.16 -12.18
CA LYS A 76 8.62 -9.10 -13.55
C LYS A 76 7.33 -9.90 -13.76
N GLU A 77 7.16 -11.02 -13.05
CA GLU A 77 5.91 -11.82 -13.14
C GLU A 77 4.74 -11.06 -12.53
N ILE A 78 4.98 -10.35 -11.43
CA ILE A 78 3.96 -9.48 -10.80
C ILE A 78 3.65 -8.28 -11.71
N GLN A 79 4.67 -7.65 -12.28
CA GLN A 79 4.49 -6.54 -13.22
C GLN A 79 3.65 -6.97 -14.43
N LYS A 80 3.91 -8.16 -14.97
CA LYS A 80 3.15 -8.72 -16.09
C LYS A 80 1.68 -8.92 -15.69
N LEU A 81 1.41 -9.52 -14.53
CA LEU A 81 0.06 -9.69 -14.01
C LEU A 81 -0.66 -8.33 -13.90
N LEU A 82 -0.01 -7.32 -13.29
CA LEU A 82 -0.59 -5.98 -13.12
C LEU A 82 -0.89 -5.31 -14.46
N SER A 83 -0.04 -5.49 -15.47
CA SER A 83 -0.28 -4.98 -16.84
C SER A 83 -1.42 -5.73 -17.56
N GLU A 84 -1.59 -7.03 -17.31
CA GLU A 84 -2.67 -7.84 -17.91
C GLU A 84 -4.05 -7.49 -17.35
N ILE A 85 -4.13 -7.06 -16.10
CA ILE A 85 -5.39 -6.70 -15.45
C ILE A 85 -5.77 -5.23 -15.65
N GLU A 86 -4.87 -4.39 -16.15
CA GLU A 86 -5.08 -2.94 -16.32
C GLU A 86 -6.34 -2.67 -17.17
N GLY A 87 -7.24 -1.83 -16.66
CA GLY A 87 -8.50 -1.49 -17.28
C GLY A 87 -9.61 -2.57 -17.18
N SER A 88 -9.35 -3.71 -16.53
CA SER A 88 -10.35 -4.74 -16.28
C SER A 88 -11.19 -4.46 -15.03
N ASP A 89 -12.38 -5.07 -14.94
CA ASP A 89 -13.22 -4.99 -13.73
C ASP A 89 -12.55 -5.64 -12.49
N ALA A 90 -11.58 -6.53 -12.71
CA ALA A 90 -10.83 -7.22 -11.66
C ALA A 90 -9.56 -6.47 -11.20
N GLU A 91 -9.16 -5.38 -11.88
CA GLU A 91 -7.92 -4.66 -11.60
C GLU A 91 -7.77 -4.28 -10.14
N ASN A 92 -8.75 -3.58 -9.58
CA ASN A 92 -8.70 -3.10 -8.19
C ASN A 92 -8.59 -4.25 -7.19
N LEU A 93 -9.32 -5.34 -7.43
CA LEU A 93 -9.29 -6.51 -6.57
C LEU A 93 -7.94 -7.20 -6.60
N ILE A 94 -7.46 -7.58 -7.79
CA ILE A 94 -6.22 -8.35 -7.95
C ILE A 94 -5.03 -7.52 -7.50
N SER A 95 -4.98 -6.21 -7.82
CA SER A 95 -3.94 -5.29 -7.34
C SER A 95 -3.90 -5.22 -5.82
N ARG A 96 -5.07 -5.09 -5.16
CA ARG A 96 -5.17 -5.03 -3.69
C ARG A 96 -4.74 -6.34 -3.03
N LEU A 97 -5.15 -7.50 -3.57
CA LEU A 97 -4.75 -8.81 -3.06
C LEU A 97 -3.26 -9.09 -3.30
N THR A 98 -2.74 -8.70 -4.45
CA THR A 98 -1.30 -8.76 -4.76
C THR A 98 -0.51 -7.96 -3.73
N LEU A 99 -0.89 -6.71 -3.46
CA LEU A 99 -0.24 -5.86 -2.46
C LEU A 99 -0.31 -6.48 -1.05
N ARG A 100 -1.43 -7.06 -0.65
CA ARG A 100 -1.59 -7.75 0.65
C ARG A 100 -0.73 -9.01 0.79
N SER A 101 -0.40 -9.65 -0.34
CA SER A 101 0.45 -10.84 -0.38
C SER A 101 1.94 -10.51 -0.29
N MET A 102 2.31 -9.25 -0.51
CA MET A 102 3.68 -8.76 -0.39
C MET A 102 4.08 -8.58 1.08
N LYS A 103 5.38 -8.69 1.35
CA LYS A 103 5.96 -8.25 2.62
C LYS A 103 5.99 -6.72 2.68
N LYS A 104 6.12 -6.18 3.88
CA LYS A 104 6.31 -4.72 4.04
C LYS A 104 7.79 -4.37 3.88
N ALA A 105 8.06 -3.28 3.16
CA ALA A 105 9.40 -2.72 3.11
C ALA A 105 9.82 -2.16 4.48
N LYS A 106 11.11 -2.27 4.81
CA LYS A 106 11.70 -1.84 6.10
C LYS A 106 13.09 -1.26 5.87
N TYR A 107 13.62 -0.55 6.86
CA TYR A 107 15.03 -0.18 6.87
C TYR A 107 15.86 -1.28 7.52
N THR A 108 17.04 -1.55 6.97
CA THR A 108 17.99 -2.55 7.45
C THR A 108 19.43 -2.08 7.19
N THR A 109 20.39 -2.70 7.86
CA THR A 109 21.82 -2.56 7.54
C THR A 109 22.29 -3.57 6.49
N GLU A 110 21.47 -4.60 6.20
CA GLU A 110 21.76 -5.61 5.20
C GLU A 110 21.06 -5.26 3.87
N CYS A 111 21.81 -5.34 2.76
CA CYS A 111 21.30 -5.07 1.42
C CYS A 111 20.72 -6.35 0.81
N VAL A 112 19.44 -6.63 1.03
CA VAL A 112 18.74 -7.78 0.43
C VAL A 112 17.93 -7.42 -0.83
N GLY A 113 18.05 -6.16 -1.28
CA GLY A 113 17.32 -5.64 -2.44
C GLY A 113 15.90 -5.18 -2.12
N HIS A 114 15.21 -4.73 -3.16
CA HIS A 114 13.84 -4.21 -3.06
C HIS A 114 12.94 -4.87 -4.12
N PHE A 115 12.24 -5.94 -3.72
CA PHE A 115 11.40 -6.74 -4.63
C PHE A 115 10.40 -5.90 -5.42
N GLY A 116 9.64 -5.03 -4.76
CA GLY A 116 8.58 -4.24 -5.42
C GLY A 116 9.09 -3.23 -6.45
N LEU A 117 10.38 -2.84 -6.39
CA LEU A 117 11.04 -1.97 -7.38
C LEU A 117 11.95 -2.75 -8.34
N ALA A 118 12.08 -4.06 -8.15
CA ALA A 118 13.06 -4.89 -8.87
C ALA A 118 14.51 -4.37 -8.75
N ALA A 119 14.81 -3.61 -7.69
CA ALA A 119 16.11 -3.01 -7.44
C ALA A 119 17.01 -3.95 -6.62
N LYS A 120 18.22 -4.18 -7.09
CA LYS A 120 19.22 -4.99 -6.37
C LYS A 120 19.81 -4.25 -5.17
N TYR A 121 20.02 -2.96 -5.32
CA TYR A 121 20.50 -2.05 -4.29
C TYR A 121 19.50 -0.92 -4.16
N TYR A 122 19.04 -0.61 -2.95
CA TYR A 122 18.10 0.48 -2.77
C TYR A 122 18.21 1.08 -1.38
N CYS A 123 18.23 2.40 -1.32
CA CYS A 123 18.15 3.17 -0.10
C CYS A 123 17.17 4.34 -0.25
N HIS A 124 16.87 5.01 0.83
CA HIS A 124 16.20 6.29 0.81
C HIS A 124 17.22 7.40 1.05
N PHE A 125 17.54 8.17 0.01
CA PHE A 125 18.54 9.24 0.04
C PHE A 125 17.95 10.62 -0.24
N THR A 126 16.90 10.70 -1.04
CA THR A 126 16.45 11.94 -1.68
C THR A 126 15.58 12.85 -0.79
N SER A 127 15.23 12.47 0.44
CA SER A 127 14.32 13.25 1.29
C SER A 127 14.80 13.41 2.75
N PRO A 128 16.02 13.98 3.00
CA PRO A 128 16.59 14.06 4.36
C PRO A 128 15.84 15.01 5.31
N ILE A 129 15.00 15.90 4.79
CA ILE A 129 14.21 16.83 5.62
C ILE A 129 13.12 16.11 6.41
N ARG A 130 12.50 15.08 5.81
CA ARG A 130 11.34 14.38 6.38
C ARG A 130 11.60 12.93 6.75
N ARG A 131 12.73 12.33 6.35
CA ARG A 131 13.09 10.95 6.65
C ARG A 131 14.47 10.90 7.31
N TYR A 132 14.49 10.41 8.54
CA TYR A 132 15.74 10.29 9.30
C TYR A 132 16.77 9.33 8.66
N PRO A 133 16.38 8.18 8.05
CA PRO A 133 17.35 7.34 7.34
C PRO A 133 18.13 8.07 6.25
N ASP A 134 17.44 8.90 5.45
CA ASP A 134 18.08 9.75 4.44
C ASP A 134 19.10 10.69 5.08
N LEU A 135 18.73 11.38 6.17
CA LEU A 135 19.63 12.27 6.88
C LEU A 135 20.85 11.52 7.44
N GLN A 136 20.65 10.31 7.95
CA GLN A 136 21.73 9.48 8.47
C GLN A 136 22.70 9.06 7.35
N ILE A 137 22.17 8.68 6.20
CA ILE A 137 22.97 8.38 4.99
C ILE A 137 23.78 9.60 4.57
N HIS A 138 23.17 10.79 4.51
CA HIS A 138 23.89 12.03 4.19
C HIS A 138 25.03 12.32 5.14
N ARG A 139 24.90 12.00 6.42
CA ARG A 139 25.99 12.16 7.42
C ARG A 139 27.16 11.22 7.12
N ILE A 140 26.88 9.94 6.84
CA ILE A 140 27.90 8.96 6.49
C ILE A 140 28.62 9.37 5.20
N ILE A 141 27.87 9.74 4.16
CA ILE A 141 28.40 10.21 2.88
C ILE A 141 29.30 11.43 3.09
N LYS A 142 28.84 12.42 3.86
CA LYS A 142 29.60 13.63 4.14
C LYS A 142 30.91 13.34 4.85
N GLU A 143 30.92 12.48 5.85
CA GLU A 143 32.17 12.08 6.54
C GLU A 143 33.12 11.38 5.57
N ASN A 144 32.59 10.47 4.72
CA ASN A 144 33.39 9.77 3.72
C ASN A 144 34.06 10.73 2.73
N LEU A 145 33.31 11.69 2.21
CA LEU A 145 33.82 12.69 1.24
C LEU A 145 34.83 13.67 1.84
N HIS A 146 34.83 13.87 3.15
CA HIS A 146 35.72 14.81 3.85
C HIS A 146 36.99 14.18 4.47
N GLY A 147 37.42 13.03 3.97
CA GLY A 147 38.67 12.42 4.42
C GLY A 147 38.57 10.92 4.70
N GLY A 148 37.44 10.31 4.32
CA GLY A 148 37.16 8.90 4.54
C GLY A 148 36.64 8.60 5.95
N LEU A 149 36.00 7.45 6.07
CA LEU A 149 35.47 6.95 7.33
C LEU A 149 36.61 6.26 8.09
N SER A 150 37.03 6.81 9.24
CA SER A 150 38.04 6.10 10.06
C SER A 150 37.45 4.80 10.63
N PRO A 151 38.27 3.77 10.94
CA PRO A 151 37.79 2.51 11.52
C PRO A 151 36.93 2.73 12.76
N LYS A 152 37.33 3.64 13.65
CA LYS A 152 36.54 4.01 14.84
C LYS A 152 35.14 4.57 14.50
N ARG A 153 35.02 5.30 13.41
CA ARG A 153 33.73 5.82 12.95
C ARG A 153 32.89 4.76 12.27
N ALA A 154 33.53 3.84 11.53
CA ALA A 154 32.83 2.67 10.98
C ALA A 154 32.24 1.81 12.10
N ASP A 155 33.06 1.43 13.10
CA ASP A 155 32.60 0.68 14.29
C ASP A 155 31.45 1.38 15.02
N HIS A 156 31.50 2.71 15.11
CA HIS A 156 30.42 3.48 15.73
C HIS A 156 29.09 3.36 14.89
N TYR A 157 29.19 3.47 13.58
CA TYR A 157 27.99 3.32 12.72
C TYR A 157 27.47 1.89 12.72
N ASP A 158 28.33 0.88 12.68
CA ASP A 158 27.93 -0.53 12.79
C ASP A 158 27.20 -0.81 14.10
N ALA A 159 27.61 -0.16 15.18
CA ALA A 159 26.95 -0.33 16.47
C ALA A 159 25.57 0.34 16.55
N ILE A 160 25.36 1.51 15.92
CA ILE A 160 24.11 2.27 16.06
C ILE A 160 23.09 2.04 14.96
N LEU A 161 23.53 1.72 13.72
CA LEU A 161 22.63 1.64 12.58
C LEU A 161 21.56 0.54 12.68
N PRO A 162 21.78 -0.64 13.29
CA PRO A 162 20.73 -1.63 13.50
C PRO A 162 19.55 -1.07 14.31
N ASP A 163 19.82 -0.37 15.41
CA ASP A 163 18.77 0.25 16.24
C ASP A 163 18.08 1.40 15.50
N VAL A 164 18.82 2.21 14.76
CA VAL A 164 18.27 3.26 13.90
C VAL A 164 17.33 2.66 12.86
N ALA A 165 17.69 1.55 12.21
CA ALA A 165 16.86 0.87 11.22
C ALA A 165 15.54 0.39 11.82
N VAL A 166 15.58 -0.24 12.99
CA VAL A 166 14.38 -0.73 13.70
C VAL A 166 13.48 0.44 14.10
N GLN A 167 14.05 1.46 14.75
CA GLN A 167 13.31 2.61 15.22
C GLN A 167 12.65 3.39 14.06
N THR A 168 13.40 3.67 13.01
CA THR A 168 12.88 4.43 11.86
C THR A 168 11.80 3.66 11.10
N SER A 169 11.91 2.34 10.98
CA SER A 169 10.85 1.49 10.41
C SER A 169 9.58 1.52 11.27
N ALA A 170 9.71 1.55 12.59
CA ALA A 170 8.56 1.66 13.50
C ALA A 170 7.91 3.06 13.42
N MET A 171 8.72 4.13 13.39
CA MET A 171 8.22 5.50 13.29
C MET A 171 7.57 5.78 11.94
N GLU A 172 8.09 5.24 10.84
CA GLU A 172 7.46 5.33 9.52
C GLU A 172 6.06 4.71 9.53
N ARG A 173 5.89 3.51 10.10
CA ARG A 173 4.57 2.88 10.23
C ARG A 173 3.62 3.73 11.06
N ARG A 174 4.09 4.25 12.20
CA ARG A 174 3.30 5.13 13.06
C ARG A 174 2.86 6.41 12.34
N ALA A 175 3.74 7.01 11.55
CA ALA A 175 3.43 8.20 10.76
C ALA A 175 2.40 7.89 9.67
N ALA A 176 2.55 6.78 8.94
CA ALA A 176 1.59 6.34 7.93
C ALA A 176 0.22 5.99 8.52
N ASP A 177 0.17 5.38 9.71
CA ASP A 177 -1.07 5.09 10.42
C ASP A 177 -1.77 6.38 10.85
N ALA A 178 -1.02 7.37 11.39
CA ALA A 178 -1.56 8.67 11.78
C ALA A 178 -2.08 9.48 10.58
N GLU A 179 -1.39 9.44 9.44
CA GLU A 179 -1.84 10.06 8.19
C GLU A 179 -3.15 9.43 7.72
N ARG A 180 -3.21 8.10 7.62
CA ARG A 180 -4.41 7.37 7.23
C ARG A 180 -5.60 7.63 8.17
N ASP A 181 -5.36 7.69 9.46
CA ASP A 181 -6.39 7.97 10.46
C ASP A 181 -6.91 9.40 10.34
N THR A 182 -6.03 10.35 10.02
CA THR A 182 -6.41 11.74 9.77
C THR A 182 -7.22 11.87 8.49
N ASP A 183 -6.84 11.17 7.42
CA ASP A 183 -7.61 11.17 6.18
C ASP A 183 -9.00 10.56 6.38
N LYS A 184 -9.11 9.43 7.09
CA LYS A 184 -10.41 8.83 7.44
C LYS A 184 -11.29 9.78 8.25
N LEU A 185 -10.71 10.48 9.25
CA LEU A 185 -11.44 11.50 10.01
C LEU A 185 -11.96 12.60 9.07
N LYS A 186 -11.13 13.11 8.17
CA LYS A 186 -11.52 14.16 7.24
C LYS A 186 -12.54 13.70 6.21
N MET A 187 -12.49 12.46 5.78
CA MET A 187 -13.50 11.85 4.92
C MET A 187 -14.85 11.72 5.65
N ALA A 188 -14.86 11.27 6.92
CA ALA A 188 -16.07 11.19 7.73
C ALA A 188 -16.69 12.58 7.99
N GLU A 189 -15.86 13.59 8.33
CA GLU A 189 -16.30 14.98 8.47
C GLU A 189 -16.91 15.54 7.17
N TYR A 190 -16.30 15.23 6.02
CA TYR A 190 -16.78 15.66 4.71
C TYR A 190 -18.13 15.01 4.36
N MET A 191 -18.29 13.73 4.63
CA MET A 191 -19.49 12.98 4.28
C MET A 191 -20.69 13.26 5.20
N GLU A 192 -20.48 13.88 6.36
CA GLU A 192 -21.56 14.26 7.29
C GLU A 192 -22.63 15.15 6.62
N GLN A 193 -22.23 16.03 5.72
CA GLN A 193 -23.13 16.92 5.00
C GLN A 193 -24.01 16.22 3.95
N PHE A 194 -23.67 14.98 3.59
CA PHE A 194 -24.34 14.18 2.55
C PHE A 194 -25.20 13.04 3.13
N VAL A 195 -25.45 13.03 4.43
CA VAL A 195 -26.31 12.04 5.05
C VAL A 195 -27.72 12.11 4.44
N GLY A 196 -28.23 10.99 3.95
CA GLY A 196 -29.47 10.86 3.22
C GLY A 196 -29.33 10.94 1.68
N GLU A 197 -28.18 11.32 1.16
CA GLU A 197 -27.94 11.38 -0.29
C GLU A 197 -27.50 10.04 -0.86
N THR A 198 -27.80 9.82 -2.15
CA THR A 198 -27.49 8.60 -2.89
C THR A 198 -26.31 8.83 -3.82
N PHE A 199 -25.38 7.88 -3.84
CA PHE A 199 -24.18 7.90 -4.67
C PHE A 199 -24.05 6.61 -5.47
N ASP A 200 -23.48 6.71 -6.68
CA ASP A 200 -22.93 5.57 -7.39
C ASP A 200 -21.58 5.20 -6.78
N GLY A 201 -21.30 3.91 -6.62
CA GLY A 201 -20.06 3.41 -6.08
C GLY A 201 -19.68 2.06 -6.63
N VAL A 202 -18.50 1.59 -6.28
CA VAL A 202 -17.96 0.29 -6.65
C VAL A 202 -17.64 -0.49 -5.39
N VAL A 203 -18.01 -1.75 -5.34
CA VAL A 203 -17.65 -2.64 -4.22
C VAL A 203 -16.14 -2.77 -4.15
N SER A 204 -15.52 -2.23 -3.11
CA SER A 204 -14.08 -2.20 -2.88
C SER A 204 -13.58 -3.28 -1.93
N GLY A 205 -14.49 -3.91 -1.18
CA GLY A 205 -14.16 -4.97 -0.24
C GLY A 205 -15.41 -5.74 0.19
N VAL A 206 -15.23 -7.03 0.46
CA VAL A 206 -16.28 -7.88 1.03
C VAL A 206 -15.69 -8.62 2.22
N THR A 207 -16.42 -8.64 3.32
CA THR A 207 -16.02 -9.27 4.59
C THR A 207 -17.23 -9.91 5.25
N ALA A 208 -17.02 -10.76 6.25
CA ALA A 208 -18.11 -11.40 7.00
C ALA A 208 -19.06 -10.40 7.69
N TRP A 209 -18.62 -9.17 7.96
CA TRP A 209 -19.42 -8.14 8.64
C TRP A 209 -20.06 -7.10 7.72
N GLY A 210 -19.73 -7.11 6.42
CA GLY A 210 -20.34 -6.19 5.46
C GLY A 210 -19.56 -5.99 4.18
N VAL A 211 -20.08 -5.10 3.36
CA VAL A 211 -19.58 -4.76 2.02
C VAL A 211 -19.03 -3.33 2.06
N TYR A 212 -17.76 -3.16 1.68
CA TYR A 212 -17.15 -1.85 1.50
C TYR A 212 -17.43 -1.34 0.10
N VAL A 213 -17.78 -0.07 0.00
CA VAL A 213 -18.09 0.60 -1.27
C VAL A 213 -17.26 1.86 -1.37
N GLU A 214 -16.52 1.99 -2.47
CA GLU A 214 -15.74 3.17 -2.81
C GLU A 214 -16.52 4.06 -3.78
N LEU A 215 -16.63 5.33 -3.45
CA LEU A 215 -17.25 6.36 -4.28
C LEU A 215 -16.27 6.89 -5.33
N PRO A 216 -16.71 7.58 -6.40
CA PRO A 216 -15.83 8.14 -7.43
C PRO A 216 -14.77 9.14 -6.90
N ASN A 217 -15.01 9.74 -5.76
CA ASN A 217 -14.06 10.63 -5.07
C ASN A 217 -13.10 9.90 -4.12
N THR A 218 -12.99 8.57 -4.23
CA THR A 218 -12.15 7.67 -3.41
C THR A 218 -12.55 7.53 -1.94
N ILE A 219 -13.70 8.06 -1.56
CA ILE A 219 -14.22 7.85 -0.20
C ILE A 219 -14.79 6.44 -0.09
N GLU A 220 -14.34 5.68 0.89
CA GLU A 220 -14.83 4.34 1.19
C GLU A 220 -15.73 4.36 2.43
N GLY A 221 -16.89 3.72 2.33
CA GLY A 221 -17.78 3.46 3.45
C GLY A 221 -18.24 2.00 3.46
N MET A 222 -18.92 1.59 4.54
CA MET A 222 -19.35 0.21 4.72
C MET A 222 -20.86 0.07 4.78
N VAL A 223 -21.40 -0.87 4.02
CA VAL A 223 -22.74 -1.40 4.21
C VAL A 223 -22.63 -2.58 5.18
N SER A 224 -23.03 -2.37 6.43
CA SER A 224 -23.03 -3.44 7.44
C SER A 224 -24.01 -4.54 7.03
N ILE A 225 -23.65 -5.81 7.30
CA ILE A 225 -24.53 -6.95 7.08
C ILE A 225 -25.88 -6.79 7.80
N ASN A 226 -25.89 -6.11 8.94
CA ASN A 226 -27.12 -5.82 9.72
C ASN A 226 -28.04 -4.81 9.03
N ASN A 227 -27.51 -4.01 8.10
CA ASN A 227 -28.27 -3.02 7.33
C ASN A 227 -28.70 -3.54 5.94
N MET A 228 -28.32 -4.79 5.63
CA MET A 228 -28.72 -5.43 4.38
C MET A 228 -30.10 -6.09 4.51
N LYS A 229 -30.95 -5.96 3.48
CA LYS A 229 -32.29 -6.57 3.47
C LYS A 229 -32.20 -8.06 3.16
N GLY A 230 -32.34 -8.89 4.17
CA GLY A 230 -32.26 -10.37 4.07
C GLY A 230 -31.06 -10.96 4.81
N PHE A 231 -30.91 -12.27 4.71
CA PHE A 231 -29.79 -12.98 5.27
C PHE A 231 -28.70 -13.14 4.21
N TYR A 232 -27.47 -12.84 4.60
CA TYR A 232 -26.29 -12.91 3.75
C TYR A 232 -25.20 -13.70 4.42
N THR A 233 -24.45 -14.45 3.60
CA THR A 233 -23.30 -15.23 4.04
C THR A 233 -22.08 -14.79 3.22
N PHE A 234 -20.95 -14.63 3.89
CA PHE A 234 -19.68 -14.33 3.21
C PHE A 234 -19.07 -15.61 2.64
N ASP A 235 -18.87 -15.64 1.35
CA ASP A 235 -18.10 -16.65 0.64
C ASP A 235 -16.63 -16.23 0.59
N GLU A 236 -15.80 -16.86 1.41
CA GLU A 236 -14.37 -16.55 1.50
C GLU A 236 -13.60 -17.01 0.26
N GLU A 237 -14.08 -18.05 -0.45
CA GLU A 237 -13.43 -18.59 -1.64
C GLU A 237 -13.57 -17.65 -2.85
N HIS A 238 -14.74 -17.05 -3.00
CA HIS A 238 -15.04 -16.14 -4.12
C HIS A 238 -15.00 -14.66 -3.75
N TYR A 239 -14.77 -14.33 -2.47
CA TYR A 239 -14.81 -12.96 -1.93
C TYR A 239 -16.10 -12.23 -2.28
N GLU A 240 -17.22 -12.90 -2.07
CA GLU A 240 -18.53 -12.33 -2.32
C GLU A 240 -19.48 -12.50 -1.11
N MET A 241 -20.45 -11.59 -1.03
CA MET A 241 -21.53 -11.66 -0.07
C MET A 241 -22.75 -12.24 -0.77
N VAL A 242 -23.19 -13.46 -0.38
CA VAL A 242 -24.26 -14.21 -1.04
C VAL A 242 -25.52 -14.19 -0.18
N GLY A 243 -26.65 -13.78 -0.76
CA GLY A 243 -27.96 -13.83 -0.11
C GLY A 243 -28.54 -15.25 -0.11
N GLU A 244 -29.18 -15.69 0.98
CA GLU A 244 -29.76 -17.05 1.13
C GLU A 244 -30.75 -17.45 0.02
N LEU A 245 -31.44 -16.50 -0.58
CA LEU A 245 -32.39 -16.79 -1.66
C LEU A 245 -31.75 -16.79 -3.06
N GLY A 246 -30.40 -16.76 -3.14
CA GLY A 246 -29.65 -16.81 -4.40
C GLY A 246 -29.87 -15.65 -5.36
N ASN A 247 -30.71 -14.68 -5.02
CA ASN A 247 -31.15 -13.62 -5.92
C ASN A 247 -30.29 -12.37 -5.90
N ARG A 248 -29.39 -12.21 -4.92
CA ARG A 248 -28.49 -11.05 -4.83
C ARG A 248 -27.15 -11.48 -4.25
N SER A 249 -26.10 -11.25 -4.98
CA SER A 249 -24.73 -11.32 -4.47
C SER A 249 -24.04 -9.98 -4.69
N TYR A 250 -23.10 -9.66 -3.79
CA TYR A 250 -22.26 -8.47 -3.92
C TYR A 250 -20.82 -8.93 -4.08
N LYS A 251 -20.22 -8.58 -5.21
CA LYS A 251 -18.86 -8.98 -5.60
C LYS A 251 -17.95 -7.77 -5.70
N LEU A 252 -16.68 -8.00 -5.49
CA LEU A 252 -15.65 -6.98 -5.74
C LEU A 252 -15.71 -6.47 -7.19
N GLY A 253 -15.57 -5.15 -7.35
CA GLY A 253 -15.68 -4.49 -8.64
C GLY A 253 -17.14 -4.21 -9.11
N GLN A 254 -18.15 -4.75 -8.42
CA GLN A 254 -19.55 -4.53 -8.78
C GLN A 254 -19.96 -3.08 -8.59
N LYS A 255 -20.61 -2.49 -9.59
CA LYS A 255 -21.23 -1.16 -9.50
C LYS A 255 -22.51 -1.25 -8.67
N VAL A 256 -22.65 -0.38 -7.69
CA VAL A 256 -23.79 -0.33 -6.78
C VAL A 256 -24.21 1.10 -6.51
N LYS A 257 -25.46 1.26 -6.06
CA LYS A 257 -25.94 2.55 -5.52
C LYS A 257 -26.07 2.42 -4.02
N VAL A 258 -25.53 3.42 -3.32
CA VAL A 258 -25.56 3.47 -1.85
C VAL A 258 -26.09 4.81 -1.36
N VAL A 259 -26.76 4.76 -0.22
CA VAL A 259 -27.22 5.94 0.52
C VAL A 259 -26.31 6.11 1.73
N VAL A 260 -25.87 7.32 2.03
CA VAL A 260 -25.14 7.64 3.26
C VAL A 260 -26.13 7.64 4.40
N ILE A 261 -26.01 6.71 5.35
CA ILE A 261 -26.92 6.61 6.50
C ILE A 261 -26.34 7.23 7.77
N GLY A 262 -25.03 7.41 7.84
CA GLY A 262 -24.38 8.04 8.99
C GLY A 262 -22.88 8.15 8.83
N THR A 263 -22.27 8.93 9.70
CA THR A 263 -20.82 9.05 9.85
C THR A 263 -20.45 9.12 11.32
N ASP A 264 -19.33 8.52 11.68
CA ASP A 264 -18.78 8.61 13.03
C ASP A 264 -17.35 9.17 12.98
N LYS A 265 -17.13 10.36 13.55
CA LYS A 265 -15.83 11.02 13.59
C LYS A 265 -14.86 10.37 14.58
N ILE A 266 -15.37 9.76 15.65
CA ILE A 266 -14.55 9.12 16.68
C ILE A 266 -14.04 7.79 16.13
N LEU A 267 -14.93 6.98 15.55
CA LEU A 267 -14.61 5.72 14.91
C LEU A 267 -14.01 5.92 13.51
N ARG A 268 -14.16 7.12 12.94
CA ARG A 268 -13.68 7.46 11.58
C ARG A 268 -14.30 6.57 10.52
N THR A 269 -15.60 6.28 10.66
CA THR A 269 -16.36 5.43 9.76
C THR A 269 -17.44 6.21 9.02
N ILE A 270 -17.80 5.67 7.85
CA ILE A 270 -18.91 6.15 7.02
C ILE A 270 -19.80 4.94 6.78
N ASP A 271 -21.06 5.05 7.18
CA ASP A 271 -22.04 3.99 7.09
C ASP A 271 -22.92 4.21 5.86
N PHE A 272 -23.00 3.17 5.03
CA PHE A 272 -23.86 3.14 3.85
C PHE A 272 -24.99 2.13 4.00
N ALA A 273 -26.04 2.31 3.22
CA ALA A 273 -27.04 1.29 2.92
C ALA A 273 -27.17 1.15 1.39
N PHE A 274 -27.49 -0.03 0.89
CA PHE A 274 -27.85 -0.18 -0.53
C PHE A 274 -29.18 0.53 -0.82
N ALA A 275 -29.22 1.29 -1.92
CA ALA A 275 -30.37 2.04 -2.36
C ALA A 275 -31.48 1.15 -2.97
#